data_6a697565662a93323a8f2245268da9ba
#
_entry.id   6a697565662a93323a8f2245268da9ba
#
_cell.length_a   1.000
_cell.length_b   1.000
_cell.length_c   1.000
_cell.angle_alpha   90.00
_cell.angle_beta   90.00
_cell.angle_gamma   90.00
#
_symmetry.space_group_name_H-M   'P 1'
#
loop_
_entity.id
_entity.type
_entity.pdbx_description
1 polymer ?
#
loop_
_entity_poly.entity_id
_entity_poly.type
_entity_poly.pdbx_seq_one_letter_code
_entity_poly.pdbx_strand_id
1 'polypeptide(L)'
;MKNIVVGVLVGLAFGLSSPLVFGDHHGQVPAGDGAFVALMVKASDPDAYIQLLKDNPAPFEAIGSTVAGACVTKTGADYPGQMFIWNGFDSMEQAMAATDKYDANKATAELSAIREVQYNVMFKPLKAFDLAPNSERLWRLKISPSNLNAFVKKMVQLESVMREDGHNVNIGVFQPIGGGIHETIHLRAVSPTYAESGKILDDAFGGAEWMSIWAEATALVDEVVSDNFEQCQVIYTAE
;
A
#
# COMPACT_ATOMS: atom_id res chain seq x y z
N MET A 1 61.60 54.21 -36.79
CA MET A 1 60.29 54.63 -36.32
C MET A 1 59.28 53.64 -36.88
N LYS A 2 58.91 52.61 -36.14
CA LYS A 2 57.89 51.62 -36.49
C LYS A 2 56.89 51.52 -35.34
N ASN A 3 55.67 51.94 -35.61
CA ASN A 3 54.56 51.83 -34.65
C ASN A 3 54.02 50.41 -34.68
N ILE A 4 54.01 49.76 -33.51
CA ILE A 4 53.37 48.48 -33.26
C ILE A 4 51.99 48.76 -32.70
N VAL A 5 50.96 48.36 -33.42
CA VAL A 5 49.55 48.37 -32.95
C VAL A 5 49.27 47.04 -32.29
N VAL A 6 48.99 47.06 -30.98
CA VAL A 6 48.57 45.87 -30.25
C VAL A 6 47.03 45.79 -30.31
N GLY A 7 46.53 44.80 -31.02
CA GLY A 7 45.10 44.48 -31.05
C GLY A 7 44.69 43.66 -29.85
N VAL A 8 43.72 44.19 -29.05
CA VAL A 8 43.08 43.46 -27.96
C VAL A 8 41.89 42.70 -28.50
N LEU A 9 42.01 41.35 -28.48
CA LEU A 9 40.88 40.44 -28.76
C LEU A 9 40.06 40.27 -27.49
N VAL A 10 38.86 40.84 -27.51
CA VAL A 10 37.85 40.60 -26.45
C VAL A 10 37.08 39.34 -26.84
N GLY A 11 37.39 38.24 -26.17
CA GLY A 11 36.63 36.98 -26.28
C GLY A 11 35.31 37.06 -25.52
N LEU A 12 34.20 37.14 -26.25
CA LEU A 12 32.85 36.95 -25.68
C LEU A 12 32.63 35.44 -25.40
N ALA A 13 32.73 35.05 -24.14
CA ALA A 13 32.28 33.74 -23.66
C ALA A 13 30.75 33.75 -23.52
N PHE A 14 30.03 33.17 -24.49
CA PHE A 14 28.64 32.84 -24.36
C PHE A 14 28.53 31.65 -23.39
N GLY A 15 28.23 31.94 -22.12
CA GLY A 15 27.82 30.96 -21.15
C GLY A 15 26.42 30.45 -21.51
N LEU A 16 26.33 29.24 -22.09
CA LEU A 16 25.09 28.49 -22.19
C LEU A 16 24.67 28.01 -20.78
N SER A 17 23.94 28.85 -20.07
CA SER A 17 23.20 28.43 -18.88
C SER A 17 21.99 27.62 -19.34
N SER A 18 22.12 26.30 -19.38
CA SER A 18 20.97 25.43 -19.48
C SER A 18 20.10 25.63 -18.24
N PRO A 19 18.82 26.00 -18.35
CA PRO A 19 17.94 26.01 -17.20
C PRO A 19 17.83 24.57 -16.71
N LEU A 20 18.25 24.34 -15.46
CA LEU A 20 17.86 23.14 -14.71
C LEU A 20 16.34 23.19 -14.59
N VAL A 21 15.68 22.42 -15.42
CA VAL A 21 14.24 22.15 -15.25
C VAL A 21 14.11 21.29 -13.98
N PHE A 22 13.96 21.98 -12.85
CA PHE A 22 13.43 21.35 -11.67
C PHE A 22 11.99 20.94 -12.02
N GLY A 23 11.77 19.65 -12.24
CA GLY A 23 10.43 19.11 -12.41
C GLY A 23 9.56 19.58 -11.25
N ASP A 24 8.45 20.19 -11.61
CA ASP A 24 7.49 20.77 -10.69
C ASP A 24 6.83 19.63 -9.89
N HIS A 25 7.40 19.28 -8.73
CA HIS A 25 6.83 18.30 -7.80
C HIS A 25 5.61 18.85 -7.03
N HIS A 26 5.18 20.07 -7.33
CA HIS A 26 4.08 20.77 -6.63
C HIS A 26 2.68 20.17 -6.82
N GLY A 27 2.57 18.95 -7.31
CA GLY A 27 1.27 18.30 -7.51
C GLY A 27 1.18 16.86 -7.01
N GLN A 28 2.25 16.28 -6.46
CA GLN A 28 2.23 14.89 -6.00
C GLN A 28 1.83 14.81 -4.52
N VAL A 29 0.91 13.88 -4.18
CA VAL A 29 0.61 13.54 -2.78
C VAL A 29 1.89 12.95 -2.17
N PRO A 30 2.33 13.41 -1.00
CA PRO A 30 3.45 12.78 -0.30
C PRO A 30 3.14 11.30 -0.02
N ALA A 31 4.11 10.43 -0.30
CA ALA A 31 4.00 9.02 0.07
C ALA A 31 3.87 8.88 1.59
N GLY A 32 3.14 7.88 2.04
CA GLY A 32 3.08 7.52 3.45
C GLY A 32 4.41 6.96 3.96
N ASP A 33 4.58 6.99 5.26
CA ASP A 33 5.76 6.42 5.91
C ASP A 33 5.78 4.89 5.84
N GLY A 34 6.96 4.31 6.11
CA GLY A 34 7.14 2.88 6.20
C GLY A 34 6.98 2.09 4.90
N ALA A 35 6.91 0.79 5.10
CA ALA A 35 6.66 -0.23 4.09
C ALA A 35 6.02 -1.47 4.71
N PHE A 36 5.39 -2.29 3.89
CA PHE A 36 4.82 -3.57 4.32
C PHE A 36 5.37 -4.69 3.47
N VAL A 37 5.58 -5.85 4.10
CA VAL A 37 5.80 -7.14 3.40
C VAL A 37 4.60 -8.01 3.72
N ALA A 38 3.91 -8.48 2.70
CA ALA A 38 2.76 -9.36 2.84
C ALA A 38 3.07 -10.76 2.28
N LEU A 39 2.66 -11.78 3.00
CA LEU A 39 2.72 -13.19 2.60
C LEU A 39 1.29 -13.69 2.39
N MET A 40 0.93 -13.96 1.14
CA MET A 40 -0.35 -14.57 0.80
C MET A 40 -0.29 -16.06 1.05
N VAL A 41 -1.29 -16.56 1.76
CA VAL A 41 -1.36 -17.98 2.12
C VAL A 41 -2.79 -18.52 1.95
N LYS A 42 -2.85 -19.82 1.76
CA LYS A 42 -4.05 -20.63 1.98
C LYS A 42 -3.88 -21.32 3.33
N ALA A 43 -4.69 -20.98 4.30
CA ALA A 43 -4.69 -21.63 5.60
C ALA A 43 -5.83 -22.65 5.69
N SER A 44 -5.52 -23.85 6.18
CA SER A 44 -6.55 -24.88 6.42
C SER A 44 -7.48 -24.50 7.57
N ASP A 45 -6.95 -23.78 8.57
CA ASP A 45 -7.66 -23.18 9.68
C ASP A 45 -7.04 -21.80 9.97
N PRO A 46 -7.63 -20.71 9.46
CA PRO A 46 -7.12 -19.35 9.67
C PRO A 46 -6.98 -18.95 11.13
N ASP A 47 -7.92 -19.34 11.99
CA ASP A 47 -7.92 -18.96 13.41
C ASP A 47 -6.80 -19.68 14.16
N ALA A 48 -6.62 -20.98 13.93
CA ALA A 48 -5.49 -21.74 14.48
C ALA A 48 -4.15 -21.21 13.99
N TYR A 49 -4.05 -20.80 12.72
CA TYR A 49 -2.82 -20.21 12.17
C TYR A 49 -2.50 -18.86 12.82
N ILE A 50 -3.49 -17.99 13.00
CA ILE A 50 -3.33 -16.71 13.69
C ILE A 50 -2.88 -16.93 15.14
N GLN A 51 -3.49 -17.89 15.85
CA GLN A 51 -3.12 -18.18 17.22
C GLN A 51 -1.67 -18.69 17.32
N LEU A 52 -1.26 -19.58 16.43
CA LEU A 52 0.12 -20.07 16.38
C LEU A 52 1.14 -18.92 16.17
N LEU A 53 0.80 -17.93 15.32
CA LEU A 53 1.66 -16.77 15.09
C LEU A 53 1.73 -15.85 16.31
N LYS A 54 0.62 -15.67 17.05
CA LYS A 54 0.59 -14.89 18.30
C LYS A 54 1.40 -15.54 19.40
N ASP A 55 1.35 -16.88 19.48
CA ASP A 55 2.09 -17.64 20.49
C ASP A 55 3.61 -17.72 20.20
N ASN A 56 4.02 -17.40 18.96
CA ASN A 56 5.41 -17.45 18.53
C ASN A 56 5.84 -16.16 17.82
N PRO A 57 6.15 -15.07 18.54
CA PRO A 57 6.55 -13.79 17.95
C PRO A 57 7.97 -13.77 17.37
N ALA A 58 8.83 -14.74 17.74
CA ALA A 58 10.24 -14.76 17.37
C ALA A 58 10.54 -14.56 15.86
N PRO A 59 9.74 -15.07 14.91
CA PRO A 59 9.94 -14.78 13.48
C PRO A 59 9.80 -13.28 13.13
N PHE A 60 8.87 -12.56 13.78
CA PHE A 60 8.65 -11.13 13.56
C PHE A 60 9.82 -10.31 14.11
N GLU A 61 10.31 -10.68 15.30
CA GLU A 61 11.49 -10.06 15.93
C GLU A 61 12.75 -10.29 15.08
N ALA A 62 12.95 -11.50 14.59
CA ALA A 62 14.14 -11.87 13.80
C ALA A 62 14.25 -11.08 12.50
N ILE A 63 13.12 -10.76 11.84
CA ILE A 63 13.10 -9.92 10.63
C ILE A 63 13.13 -8.42 10.93
N GLY A 64 12.93 -8.02 12.20
CA GLY A 64 12.88 -6.61 12.60
C GLY A 64 11.57 -5.93 12.22
N SER A 65 10.46 -6.67 12.22
CA SER A 65 9.13 -6.10 12.02
C SER A 65 8.76 -5.20 13.20
N THR A 66 8.25 -4.00 12.95
CA THR A 66 7.76 -3.09 14.00
C THR A 66 6.34 -3.44 14.43
N VAL A 67 5.57 -3.98 13.52
CA VAL A 67 4.21 -4.45 13.73
C VAL A 67 3.87 -5.54 12.71
N ALA A 68 3.12 -6.55 13.10
CA ALA A 68 2.59 -7.54 12.16
C ALA A 68 1.11 -7.80 12.39
N GLY A 69 0.43 -8.20 11.34
CA GLY A 69 -0.98 -8.54 11.40
C GLY A 69 -1.38 -9.62 10.41
N ALA A 70 -2.63 -10.01 10.54
CA ALA A 70 -3.27 -10.98 9.67
C ALA A 70 -4.59 -10.44 9.15
N CYS A 71 -4.90 -10.70 7.90
CA CYS A 71 -6.19 -10.41 7.28
C CYS A 71 -6.76 -11.70 6.68
N VAL A 72 -7.97 -12.08 7.11
CA VAL A 72 -8.70 -13.23 6.59
C VAL A 72 -9.77 -12.74 5.63
N THR A 73 -9.76 -13.23 4.39
CA THR A 73 -10.77 -12.88 3.39
C THR A 73 -12.11 -13.52 3.79
N LYS A 74 -13.13 -12.71 4.00
CA LYS A 74 -14.48 -13.13 4.41
C LYS A 74 -15.43 -13.28 3.22
N THR A 75 -15.33 -12.38 2.24
CA THR A 75 -16.09 -12.46 0.99
C THR A 75 -15.18 -12.14 -0.19
N GLY A 76 -15.47 -12.71 -1.36
CA GLY A 76 -14.70 -12.50 -2.58
C GLY A 76 -13.38 -13.28 -2.61
N ALA A 77 -13.22 -14.32 -1.79
CA ALA A 77 -12.02 -15.15 -1.80
C ALA A 77 -11.88 -15.95 -3.10
N ASP A 78 -10.67 -15.99 -3.67
CA ASP A 78 -10.34 -16.81 -4.85
C ASP A 78 -10.26 -18.30 -4.50
N TYR A 79 -9.95 -18.62 -3.24
CA TYR A 79 -9.86 -19.98 -2.73
C TYR A 79 -10.21 -20.06 -1.23
N PRO A 80 -10.69 -21.20 -0.73
CA PRO A 80 -10.98 -21.39 0.70
C PRO A 80 -9.72 -21.18 1.57
N GLY A 81 -9.88 -20.44 2.67
CA GLY A 81 -8.77 -20.16 3.59
C GLY A 81 -7.79 -19.11 3.10
N GLN A 82 -8.20 -18.29 2.13
CA GLN A 82 -7.42 -17.15 1.67
C GLN A 82 -7.23 -16.14 2.79
N MET A 83 -5.98 -15.84 3.05
CA MET A 83 -5.57 -14.79 3.99
C MET A 83 -4.16 -14.31 3.69
N PHE A 84 -3.76 -13.23 4.30
CA PHE A 84 -2.37 -12.81 4.27
C PHE A 84 -1.88 -12.37 5.65
N ILE A 85 -0.58 -12.57 5.85
CA ILE A 85 0.17 -12.06 7.00
C ILE A 85 0.98 -10.88 6.48
N TRP A 86 0.85 -9.73 7.13
CA TRP A 86 1.62 -8.54 6.78
C TRP A 86 2.56 -8.14 7.92
N ASN A 87 3.71 -7.61 7.56
CA ASN A 87 4.73 -7.08 8.44
C ASN A 87 5.00 -5.62 8.07
N GLY A 88 4.92 -4.71 9.05
CA GLY A 88 5.25 -3.31 8.89
C GLY A 88 6.69 -3.03 9.27
N PHE A 89 7.30 -2.08 8.56
CA PHE A 89 8.67 -1.59 8.75
C PHE A 89 8.69 -0.07 8.60
N ASP A 90 9.61 0.60 9.26
CA ASP A 90 9.72 2.06 9.19
C ASP A 90 10.22 2.56 7.82
N SER A 91 10.82 1.69 7.02
CA SER A 91 11.34 2.04 5.70
C SER A 91 11.33 0.88 4.71
N MET A 92 11.43 1.19 3.43
CA MET A 92 11.67 0.20 2.36
C MET A 92 13.01 -0.52 2.53
N GLU A 93 14.04 0.16 3.05
CA GLU A 93 15.34 -0.44 3.33
C GLU A 93 15.22 -1.58 4.34
N GLN A 94 14.51 -1.35 5.44
CA GLN A 94 14.25 -2.38 6.46
C GLN A 94 13.40 -3.53 5.90
N ALA A 95 12.35 -3.21 5.14
CA ALA A 95 11.51 -4.23 4.49
C ALA A 95 12.30 -5.10 3.50
N MET A 96 13.19 -4.50 2.72
CA MET A 96 14.09 -5.23 1.81
C MET A 96 15.08 -6.12 2.58
N ALA A 97 15.71 -5.58 3.63
CA ALA A 97 16.65 -6.35 4.47
C ALA A 97 15.97 -7.52 5.20
N ALA A 98 14.67 -7.42 5.50
CA ALA A 98 13.89 -8.50 6.10
C ALA A 98 13.77 -9.73 5.17
N THR A 99 13.79 -9.53 3.84
CA THR A 99 13.68 -10.64 2.87
C THR A 99 14.91 -11.55 2.90
N ASP A 100 16.07 -11.06 3.30
CA ASP A 100 17.29 -11.89 3.47
C ASP A 100 17.23 -12.76 4.72
N LYS A 101 16.40 -12.40 5.69
CA LYS A 101 16.30 -13.07 6.99
C LYS A 101 15.22 -14.15 7.04
N TYR A 102 14.24 -14.08 6.17
CA TYR A 102 13.10 -14.99 6.18
C TYR A 102 12.75 -15.51 4.78
N ASP A 103 12.77 -16.84 4.65
CA ASP A 103 12.29 -17.56 3.47
C ASP A 103 11.02 -18.35 3.84
N ALA A 104 9.87 -17.91 3.35
CA ALA A 104 8.58 -18.53 3.63
C ALA A 104 8.51 -20.01 3.22
N ASN A 105 9.35 -20.44 2.25
CA ASN A 105 9.42 -21.81 1.76
C ASN A 105 10.27 -22.71 2.69
N LYS A 106 10.97 -22.14 3.65
CA LYS A 106 11.75 -22.86 4.69
C LYS A 106 11.06 -22.85 6.05
N ALA A 107 9.73 -22.75 6.07
CA ALA A 107 8.94 -22.78 7.29
C ALA A 107 9.10 -24.11 8.03
N THR A 108 8.85 -24.11 9.36
CA THR A 108 8.81 -25.32 10.17
C THR A 108 7.75 -26.30 9.65
N ALA A 109 7.89 -27.59 9.97
CA ALA A 109 6.89 -28.61 9.61
C ALA A 109 5.50 -28.26 10.17
N GLU A 110 5.42 -27.65 11.35
CA GLU A 110 4.19 -27.19 11.99
C GLU A 110 3.48 -26.13 11.14
N LEU A 111 4.21 -25.06 10.76
CA LEU A 111 3.67 -24.02 9.89
C LEU A 111 3.26 -24.57 8.51
N SER A 112 4.07 -25.45 7.94
CA SER A 112 3.80 -26.07 6.62
C SER A 112 2.59 -27.00 6.63
N ALA A 113 2.21 -27.54 7.79
CA ALA A 113 1.04 -28.40 7.94
C ALA A 113 -0.29 -27.63 7.91
N ILE A 114 -0.29 -26.34 8.29
CA ILE A 114 -1.50 -25.53 8.43
C ILE A 114 -1.66 -24.45 7.37
N ARG A 115 -0.60 -24.14 6.61
CA ARG A 115 -0.63 -23.15 5.52
C ARG A 115 0.07 -23.64 4.26
N GLU A 116 -0.40 -23.17 3.14
CA GLU A 116 0.26 -23.23 1.83
C GLU A 116 0.61 -21.79 1.40
N VAL A 117 1.89 -21.53 1.11
CA VAL A 117 2.34 -20.24 0.63
C VAL A 117 1.96 -20.07 -0.84
N GLN A 118 1.29 -18.98 -1.16
CA GLN A 118 0.95 -18.64 -2.54
C GLN A 118 2.02 -17.74 -3.17
N TYR A 119 2.29 -16.60 -2.54
CA TYR A 119 3.33 -15.65 -2.94
C TYR A 119 3.59 -14.62 -1.83
N ASN A 120 4.61 -13.80 -2.01
CA ASN A 120 4.90 -12.63 -1.18
C ASN A 120 5.04 -11.37 -2.03
N VAL A 121 4.88 -10.23 -1.40
CA VAL A 121 4.95 -8.93 -2.05
C VAL A 121 5.33 -7.86 -1.02
N MET A 122 6.03 -6.82 -1.46
CA MET A 122 6.21 -5.60 -0.68
C MET A 122 5.24 -4.54 -1.14
N PHE A 123 4.83 -3.65 -0.23
CA PHE A 123 3.97 -2.52 -0.51
C PHE A 123 4.56 -1.22 0.00
N LYS A 124 4.46 -0.17 -0.82
CA LYS A 124 4.70 1.20 -0.42
C LYS A 124 3.38 1.95 -0.30
N PRO A 125 3.04 2.54 0.86
CA PRO A 125 1.91 3.45 0.95
C PRO A 125 2.14 4.67 0.05
N LEU A 126 1.15 5.04 -0.77
CA LEU A 126 1.21 6.20 -1.68
C LEU A 126 0.64 7.47 -1.06
N LYS A 127 0.07 7.39 0.12
CA LYS A 127 -0.40 8.50 0.96
C LYS A 127 -0.25 8.11 2.43
N ALA A 128 -0.36 9.08 3.34
CA ALA A 128 -0.45 8.79 4.76
C ALA A 128 -1.60 7.82 5.05
N PHE A 129 -1.35 6.86 5.91
CA PHE A 129 -2.29 5.83 6.29
C PHE A 129 -2.11 5.47 7.76
N ASP A 130 -3.16 5.62 8.55
CA ASP A 130 -3.16 5.23 9.96
C ASP A 130 -3.47 3.74 10.07
N LEU A 131 -2.57 2.99 10.70
CA LEU A 131 -2.70 1.56 10.85
C LEU A 131 -3.73 1.22 11.96
N ALA A 132 -4.92 0.87 11.57
CA ALA A 132 -6.01 0.47 12.47
C ALA A 132 -6.79 -0.72 11.88
N PRO A 133 -6.13 -1.90 11.73
CA PRO A 133 -6.70 -3.03 11.02
C PRO A 133 -7.94 -3.58 11.72
N ASN A 134 -9.03 -3.74 10.99
CA ASN A 134 -10.28 -4.35 11.45
C ASN A 134 -11.10 -4.84 10.25
N SER A 135 -12.30 -4.28 10.00
CA SER A 135 -13.09 -4.53 8.80
C SER A 135 -12.48 -3.76 7.63
N GLU A 136 -12.00 -4.46 6.64
CA GLU A 136 -11.38 -3.85 5.46
C GLU A 136 -12.10 -4.30 4.18
N ARG A 137 -12.34 -3.34 3.27
CA ARG A 137 -12.65 -3.65 1.88
C ARG A 137 -11.41 -3.41 1.06
N LEU A 138 -10.94 -4.44 0.39
CA LEU A 138 -9.79 -4.42 -0.48
C LEU A 138 -10.22 -4.50 -1.93
N TRP A 139 -9.78 -3.53 -2.74
CA TRP A 139 -9.79 -3.64 -4.20
C TRP A 139 -8.37 -3.80 -4.72
N ARG A 140 -8.19 -4.72 -5.65
CA ARG A 140 -7.00 -4.80 -6.48
C ARG A 140 -7.29 -4.14 -7.82
N LEU A 141 -6.51 -3.09 -8.13
CA LEU A 141 -6.81 -2.18 -9.24
C LEU A 141 -5.63 -2.10 -10.21
N LYS A 142 -5.89 -2.24 -11.51
CA LYS A 142 -4.93 -1.80 -12.52
C LYS A 142 -5.17 -0.33 -12.79
N ILE A 143 -4.13 0.46 -12.63
CA ILE A 143 -4.13 1.91 -12.84
C ILE A 143 -2.88 2.26 -13.64
N SER A 144 -3.06 2.94 -14.77
CA SER A 144 -1.92 3.39 -15.56
C SER A 144 -1.04 4.38 -14.78
N PRO A 145 0.29 4.37 -14.97
CA PRO A 145 1.20 5.28 -14.26
C PRO A 145 0.82 6.77 -14.41
N SER A 146 0.25 7.15 -15.55
CA SER A 146 -0.23 8.51 -15.80
C SER A 146 -1.41 8.92 -14.92
N ASN A 147 -2.25 7.98 -14.52
CA ASN A 147 -3.46 8.21 -13.74
C ASN A 147 -3.23 8.05 -12.22
N LEU A 148 -2.18 7.32 -11.81
CA LEU A 148 -1.99 6.90 -10.43
C LEU A 148 -1.95 8.09 -9.44
N ASN A 149 -1.21 9.14 -9.75
CA ASN A 149 -1.15 10.32 -8.86
C ASN A 149 -2.51 11.04 -8.76
N ALA A 150 -3.26 11.14 -9.85
CA ALA A 150 -4.61 11.72 -9.84
C ALA A 150 -5.57 10.86 -9.00
N PHE A 151 -5.47 9.53 -9.12
CA PHE A 151 -6.25 8.59 -8.31
C PHE A 151 -5.94 8.75 -6.82
N VAL A 152 -4.66 8.79 -6.43
CA VAL A 152 -4.27 8.99 -5.02
C VAL A 152 -4.82 10.29 -4.45
N LYS A 153 -4.79 11.39 -5.23
CA LYS A 153 -5.40 12.67 -4.83
C LYS A 153 -6.89 12.55 -4.58
N LYS A 154 -7.61 11.80 -5.44
CA LYS A 154 -9.05 11.55 -5.24
C LYS A 154 -9.31 10.73 -3.98
N MET A 155 -8.43 9.77 -3.63
CA MET A 155 -8.56 8.99 -2.39
C MET A 155 -8.32 9.83 -1.14
N VAL A 156 -7.40 10.80 -1.18
CA VAL A 156 -7.22 11.77 -0.09
C VAL A 156 -8.48 12.63 0.08
N GLN A 157 -9.03 13.14 -1.01
CA GLN A 157 -10.26 13.95 -1.00
C GLN A 157 -11.46 13.15 -0.49
N LEU A 158 -11.63 11.91 -0.99
CA LEU A 158 -12.71 11.02 -0.62
C LEU A 158 -12.71 10.73 0.88
N GLU A 159 -11.55 10.36 1.43
CA GLU A 159 -11.38 10.11 2.87
C GLU A 159 -11.79 11.33 3.71
N SER A 160 -11.36 12.54 3.32
CA SER A 160 -11.68 13.78 4.03
C SER A 160 -13.19 14.01 4.06
N VAL A 161 -13.84 13.96 2.90
CA VAL A 161 -15.29 14.24 2.79
C VAL A 161 -16.12 13.17 3.48
N MET A 162 -15.73 11.89 3.39
CA MET A 162 -16.42 10.81 4.13
C MET A 162 -16.32 10.98 5.64
N ARG A 163 -15.15 11.42 6.14
CA ARG A 163 -14.97 11.72 7.57
C ARG A 163 -15.79 12.94 8.01
N GLU A 164 -15.87 13.98 7.19
CA GLU A 164 -16.72 15.14 7.42
C GLU A 164 -18.21 14.78 7.46
N ASP A 165 -18.62 13.79 6.67
CA ASP A 165 -19.98 13.21 6.64
C ASP A 165 -20.24 12.22 7.80
N GLY A 166 -19.28 12.06 8.71
CA GLY A 166 -19.40 11.28 9.95
C GLY A 166 -19.02 9.80 9.83
N HIS A 167 -18.41 9.38 8.75
CA HIS A 167 -17.87 8.02 8.63
C HIS A 167 -16.49 7.90 9.29
N ASN A 168 -16.31 6.90 10.13
CA ASN A 168 -15.00 6.53 10.65
C ASN A 168 -14.33 5.57 9.65
N VAL A 169 -13.69 6.16 8.63
CA VAL A 169 -13.01 5.41 7.56
C VAL A 169 -11.57 5.87 7.42
N ASN A 170 -10.69 4.92 7.09
CA ASN A 170 -9.29 5.14 6.77
C ASN A 170 -9.01 4.55 5.39
N ILE A 171 -8.57 5.37 4.43
CA ILE A 171 -8.34 4.94 3.05
C ILE A 171 -6.85 4.83 2.78
N GLY A 172 -6.36 3.64 2.42
CA GLY A 172 -4.99 3.38 2.03
C GLY A 172 -4.87 3.08 0.54
N VAL A 173 -3.84 3.60 -0.11
CA VAL A 173 -3.44 3.22 -1.47
C VAL A 173 -2.02 2.71 -1.41
N PHE A 174 -1.80 1.48 -1.87
CA PHE A 174 -0.52 0.80 -1.73
C PHE A 174 -0.03 0.32 -3.09
N GLN A 175 1.20 0.68 -3.41
CA GLN A 175 1.88 0.23 -4.62
C GLN A 175 2.64 -1.05 -4.33
N PRO A 176 2.37 -2.15 -5.05
CA PRO A 176 3.14 -3.38 -4.93
C PRO A 176 4.54 -3.23 -5.52
N ILE A 177 5.51 -3.87 -4.87
CA ILE A 177 6.90 -3.95 -5.30
C ILE A 177 7.31 -5.42 -5.22
N GLY A 178 7.67 -6.01 -6.36
CA GLY A 178 8.07 -7.42 -6.43
C GLY A 178 6.92 -8.43 -6.34
N GLY A 179 5.66 -8.01 -6.55
CA GLY A 179 4.49 -8.90 -6.49
C GLY A 179 4.26 -9.77 -7.73
N GLY A 180 5.13 -9.68 -8.74
CA GLY A 180 5.00 -10.47 -9.97
C GLY A 180 3.71 -10.16 -10.73
N ILE A 181 3.09 -11.21 -11.28
CA ILE A 181 1.81 -11.09 -12.01
C ILE A 181 0.58 -11.12 -11.08
N HIS A 182 0.78 -11.39 -9.80
CA HIS A 182 -0.30 -11.59 -8.85
C HIS A 182 -0.80 -10.31 -8.22
N GLU A 183 0.01 -9.22 -8.25
CA GLU A 183 -0.29 -8.02 -7.52
C GLU A 183 -0.42 -6.78 -8.40
N THR A 184 -1.34 -5.92 -7.96
CA THR A 184 -1.68 -4.62 -8.56
C THR A 184 -1.76 -3.57 -7.45
N ILE A 185 -2.17 -2.35 -7.77
CA ILE A 185 -2.45 -1.34 -6.73
C ILE A 185 -3.53 -1.86 -5.79
N HIS A 186 -3.27 -1.82 -4.48
CA HIS A 186 -4.28 -2.05 -3.46
C HIS A 186 -4.92 -0.72 -3.06
N LEU A 187 -6.23 -0.67 -3.12
CA LEU A 187 -7.05 0.32 -2.44
C LEU A 187 -7.71 -0.37 -1.26
N ARG A 188 -7.53 0.18 -0.05
CA ARG A 188 -8.12 -0.35 1.19
C ARG A 188 -8.98 0.71 1.84
N ALA A 189 -10.23 0.38 2.15
CA ALA A 189 -11.10 1.17 3.00
C ALA A 189 -11.30 0.40 4.32
N VAL A 190 -10.77 0.97 5.40
CA VAL A 190 -10.76 0.36 6.73
C VAL A 190 -11.79 1.05 7.60
N SER A 191 -12.63 0.28 8.26
CA SER A 191 -13.63 0.74 9.22
C SER A 191 -13.48 -0.01 10.55
N PRO A 192 -13.89 0.58 11.69
CA PRO A 192 -13.78 -0.08 13.00
C PRO A 192 -14.55 -1.39 13.12
N THR A 193 -15.63 -1.55 12.34
CA THR A 193 -16.49 -2.74 12.35
C THR A 193 -17.10 -2.98 10.98
N TYR A 194 -17.56 -4.22 10.72
CA TYR A 194 -18.37 -4.53 9.54
C TYR A 194 -19.69 -3.74 9.48
N ALA A 195 -20.26 -3.39 10.62
CA ALA A 195 -21.48 -2.58 10.67
C ALA A 195 -21.22 -1.16 10.15
N GLU A 196 -20.07 -0.56 10.50
CA GLU A 196 -19.65 0.73 9.94
C GLU A 196 -19.36 0.63 8.44
N SER A 197 -18.71 -0.45 7.97
CA SER A 197 -18.54 -0.69 6.54
C SER A 197 -19.89 -0.82 5.83
N GLY A 198 -20.87 -1.49 6.44
CA GLY A 198 -22.23 -1.62 5.92
C GLY A 198 -22.96 -0.28 5.82
N LYS A 199 -22.82 0.59 6.83
CA LYS A 199 -23.39 1.93 6.83
C LYS A 199 -22.82 2.78 5.68
N ILE A 200 -21.49 2.72 5.46
CA ILE A 200 -20.85 3.39 4.31
C ILE A 200 -21.48 2.93 2.99
N LEU A 201 -21.74 1.62 2.85
CA LEU A 201 -22.36 1.06 1.64
C LEU A 201 -23.81 1.50 1.49
N ASP A 202 -24.60 1.52 2.57
CA ASP A 202 -25.99 1.98 2.53
C ASP A 202 -26.05 3.45 2.08
N ASP A 203 -25.17 4.32 2.61
CA ASP A 203 -25.11 5.72 2.23
C ASP A 203 -24.63 5.88 0.77
N ALA A 204 -23.65 5.08 0.32
CA ALA A 204 -23.19 5.05 -1.06
C ALA A 204 -24.35 4.71 -2.02
N PHE A 205 -25.09 3.64 -1.74
CA PHE A 205 -26.24 3.23 -2.55
C PHE A 205 -27.44 4.19 -2.39
N GLY A 206 -27.50 4.92 -1.29
CA GLY A 206 -28.44 6.00 -1.04
C GLY A 206 -28.15 7.29 -1.81
N GLY A 207 -27.01 7.37 -2.48
CA GLY A 207 -26.62 8.53 -3.30
C GLY A 207 -25.91 9.63 -2.51
N ALA A 208 -25.10 9.26 -1.52
CA ALA A 208 -24.26 10.20 -0.78
C ALA A 208 -23.44 11.11 -1.68
N GLU A 209 -23.27 12.38 -1.31
CA GLU A 209 -22.61 13.40 -2.14
C GLU A 209 -21.15 13.04 -2.49
N TRP A 210 -20.43 12.37 -1.58
CA TRP A 210 -19.07 11.92 -1.81
C TRP A 210 -18.95 10.84 -2.90
N MET A 211 -20.06 10.22 -3.35
CA MET A 211 -20.05 9.28 -4.48
C MET A 211 -19.63 9.94 -5.81
N SER A 212 -19.75 11.26 -5.94
CA SER A 212 -19.24 11.99 -7.11
C SER A 212 -17.70 11.89 -7.18
N ILE A 213 -17.00 12.00 -6.05
CA ILE A 213 -15.54 11.85 -5.97
C ILE A 213 -15.14 10.41 -6.28
N TRP A 214 -15.90 9.43 -5.76
CA TRP A 214 -15.69 8.03 -6.08
C TRP A 214 -15.85 7.75 -7.59
N ALA A 215 -16.86 8.30 -8.22
CA ALA A 215 -17.08 8.17 -9.67
C ALA A 215 -15.91 8.77 -10.50
N GLU A 216 -15.42 9.94 -10.10
CA GLU A 216 -14.23 10.55 -10.73
C GLU A 216 -12.97 9.70 -10.54
N ALA A 217 -12.79 9.10 -9.34
CA ALA A 217 -11.66 8.24 -9.07
C ALA A 217 -11.72 6.94 -9.88
N THR A 218 -12.88 6.31 -9.95
CA THR A 218 -13.05 5.05 -10.70
C THR A 218 -12.88 5.24 -12.21
N ALA A 219 -13.12 6.43 -12.74
CA ALA A 219 -12.82 6.77 -14.14
C ALA A 219 -11.31 6.78 -14.46
N LEU A 220 -10.43 6.77 -13.45
CA LEU A 220 -8.98 6.68 -13.59
C LEU A 220 -8.46 5.23 -13.52
N VAL A 221 -9.34 4.27 -13.21
CA VAL A 221 -9.01 2.85 -13.05
C VAL A 221 -9.19 2.14 -14.39
N ASP A 222 -8.17 1.39 -14.83
CA ASP A 222 -8.24 0.62 -16.06
C ASP A 222 -9.03 -0.68 -15.86
N GLU A 223 -8.89 -1.34 -14.69
CA GLU A 223 -9.55 -2.61 -14.38
C GLU A 223 -9.67 -2.80 -12.86
N VAL A 224 -10.80 -3.30 -12.39
CA VAL A 224 -10.96 -3.85 -11.04
C VAL A 224 -10.72 -5.36 -11.12
N VAL A 225 -9.57 -5.81 -10.59
CA VAL A 225 -9.15 -7.22 -10.65
C VAL A 225 -9.89 -8.04 -9.59
N SER A 226 -10.04 -7.49 -8.37
CA SER A 226 -10.82 -8.11 -7.30
C SER A 226 -11.40 -7.07 -6.35
N ASP A 227 -12.44 -7.47 -5.63
CA ASP A 227 -13.14 -6.69 -4.60
C ASP A 227 -13.51 -7.66 -3.48
N ASN A 228 -12.84 -7.52 -2.33
CA ASN A 228 -12.91 -8.45 -1.22
C ASN A 228 -13.24 -7.73 0.08
N PHE A 229 -13.94 -8.40 1.01
CA PHE A 229 -13.99 -8.00 2.41
C PHE A 229 -13.10 -8.89 3.25
N GLU A 230 -12.31 -8.27 4.12
CA GLU A 230 -11.32 -8.90 4.96
C GLU A 230 -11.53 -8.54 6.43
N GLN A 231 -11.30 -9.49 7.33
CA GLN A 231 -11.15 -9.24 8.75
C GLN A 231 -9.68 -9.20 9.09
N CYS A 232 -9.21 -8.03 9.50
CA CYS A 232 -7.81 -7.80 9.84
C CYS A 232 -7.60 -7.59 11.33
N GLN A 233 -6.44 -7.98 11.84
CA GLN A 233 -6.04 -7.76 13.23
C GLN A 233 -4.52 -7.65 13.36
N VAL A 234 -4.04 -6.90 14.36
CA VAL A 234 -2.64 -6.95 14.79
C VAL A 234 -2.40 -8.26 15.54
N ILE A 235 -1.28 -8.91 15.27
CA ILE A 235 -0.84 -10.15 15.93
C ILE A 235 0.49 -10.01 16.66
N TYR A 236 1.27 -8.94 16.34
CA TYR A 236 2.54 -8.63 16.96
C TYR A 236 2.81 -7.12 16.92
N THR A 237 3.41 -6.60 17.96
CA THR A 237 3.98 -5.24 18.02
C THR A 237 5.33 -5.31 18.72
N ALA A 238 6.36 -4.72 18.14
CA ALA A 238 7.67 -4.59 18.78
C ALA A 238 7.56 -3.75 20.06
N GLU A 239 8.32 -4.14 21.12
CA GLU A 239 8.42 -3.41 22.38
C GLU A 239 9.26 -2.14 22.27
#